data_95e30062da7dc99a0c2f39f891f0a7c6
#
_entry.id   95e30062da7dc99a0c2f39f891f0a7c6
#
_cell.length_a   1.000
_cell.length_b   1.000
_cell.length_c   1.000
_cell.angle_alpha   90.00
_cell.angle_beta   90.00
_cell.angle_gamma   90.00
#
_symmetry.space_group_name_H-M   'P 1'
#
loop_
_entity.id
_entity.type
_entity.pdbx_description
1 polymer ?
#
loop_
_entity_poly.entity_id
_entity_poly.type
_entity_poly.pdbx_seq_one_letter_code
_entity_poly.pdbx_strand_id
1 'polypeptide(L)'
;MARRDVLRLAGAMPVILAAGAVLPGPRAAAGVAGMSVFLDPGHNAVNDASINRPVPNGRGGSKPCQTSGAAADDGYPEHAFTWAVVGLINASLNQMGVHTQLSRADDSGVGXCIDQRADAANAMRPDAIVSIHADGGPASGSGFHVNYSSPPLNDVQAGPAVQLAHAIRDALMQAGFQPATYIGSDGLYGRDDLAGLNLAQYPAVLVELGNMKNAGDAARMESPDGRAAYAAAVTAGIVAFLNAKAASG
;
A
#
# COMPACT_ATOMS: atom_id res chain seq x y z
N MET A 1 54.08 -25.75 69.23
CA MET A 1 53.72 -24.63 68.36
C MET A 1 53.69 -25.15 66.90
N ALA A 2 52.50 -25.44 66.40
CA ALA A 2 52.34 -25.96 65.04
C ALA A 2 51.79 -24.83 64.15
N ARG A 3 52.51 -24.54 63.06
CA ARG A 3 52.09 -23.60 62.02
C ARG A 3 51.14 -24.35 61.05
N ARG A 4 49.96 -23.77 60.84
CA ARG A 4 49.00 -24.25 59.84
C ARG A 4 49.25 -23.49 58.53
N ASP A 5 49.64 -24.18 57.52
CA ASP A 5 49.72 -23.64 56.15
C ASP A 5 48.33 -23.68 55.51
N VAL A 6 47.87 -22.47 55.06
CA VAL A 6 46.59 -22.32 54.37
C VAL A 6 46.87 -22.37 52.87
N LEU A 7 46.43 -23.45 52.22
CA LEU A 7 46.47 -23.58 50.75
C LEU A 7 45.35 -22.70 50.15
N ARG A 8 45.73 -21.75 49.31
CA ARG A 8 44.78 -20.96 48.52
C ARG A 8 44.59 -21.65 47.16
N LEU A 9 43.36 -22.19 46.91
CA LEU A 9 43.00 -22.66 45.61
C LEU A 9 42.57 -21.45 44.77
N ALA A 10 43.26 -21.21 43.66
CA ALA A 10 42.87 -20.24 42.65
C ALA A 10 41.90 -20.94 41.69
N GLY A 11 40.63 -20.59 41.78
CA GLY A 11 39.59 -21.08 40.84
C GLY A 11 39.66 -20.27 39.55
N ALA A 12 39.94 -20.94 38.45
CA ALA A 12 39.84 -20.34 37.13
C ALA A 12 38.35 -20.40 36.66
N MET A 13 37.74 -19.26 36.43
CA MET A 13 36.40 -19.18 35.85
C MET A 13 36.50 -19.32 34.33
N PRO A 14 35.69 -20.19 33.69
CA PRO A 14 35.68 -20.24 32.25
C PRO A 14 34.98 -18.98 31.67
N VAL A 15 35.68 -18.34 30.74
CA VAL A 15 35.09 -17.25 29.95
C VAL A 15 34.20 -17.89 28.88
N ILE A 16 32.89 -17.76 29.03
CA ILE A 16 31.95 -18.18 27.99
C ILE A 16 31.89 -17.06 26.95
N LEU A 17 32.54 -17.28 25.82
CA LEU A 17 32.35 -16.43 24.64
C LEU A 17 30.94 -16.71 24.09
N ALA A 18 30.02 -15.81 24.33
CA ALA A 18 28.72 -15.83 23.66
C ALA A 18 28.96 -15.50 22.18
N ALA A 19 28.84 -16.52 21.33
CA ALA A 19 28.80 -16.30 19.88
C ALA A 19 27.51 -15.55 19.57
N GLY A 20 27.62 -14.26 19.30
CA GLY A 20 26.49 -13.47 18.85
C GLY A 20 25.94 -14.03 17.53
N ALA A 21 24.72 -14.55 17.57
CA ALA A 21 24.03 -14.95 16.35
C ALA A 21 23.74 -13.67 15.55
N VAL A 22 24.46 -13.50 14.45
CA VAL A 22 24.15 -12.45 13.48
C VAL A 22 22.84 -12.88 12.83
N LEU A 23 21.75 -12.21 13.21
CA LEU A 23 20.48 -12.41 12.53
C LEU A 23 20.66 -12.01 11.05
N PRO A 24 20.30 -12.85 10.11
CA PRO A 24 20.38 -12.46 8.71
C PRO A 24 19.46 -11.25 8.50
N GLY A 25 20.04 -10.18 8.02
CA GLY A 25 19.26 -8.99 7.61
C GLY A 25 18.29 -9.35 6.48
N PRO A 26 17.33 -8.49 6.21
CA PRO A 26 16.31 -8.78 5.19
C PRO A 26 16.95 -9.08 3.83
N ARG A 27 16.77 -10.31 3.40
CA ARG A 27 17.35 -10.85 2.17
C ARG A 27 16.49 -10.51 0.94
N ALA A 28 15.52 -9.59 1.07
CA ALA A 28 14.50 -9.39 0.06
C ALA A 28 14.82 -8.31 -1.00
N ALA A 29 15.97 -7.62 -0.88
CA ALA A 29 16.19 -6.42 -1.69
C ALA A 29 16.79 -6.68 -3.08
N ALA A 30 17.35 -7.87 -3.34
CA ALA A 30 18.14 -8.08 -4.55
C ALA A 30 17.32 -8.28 -5.83
N GLY A 31 16.03 -8.62 -5.70
CA GLY A 31 15.19 -8.94 -6.85
C GLY A 31 14.40 -7.77 -7.42
N VAL A 32 14.16 -6.72 -6.64
CA VAL A 32 13.27 -5.61 -7.07
C VAL A 32 14.00 -4.30 -7.38
N ALA A 33 15.30 -4.23 -7.09
CA ALA A 33 16.09 -3.03 -7.36
C ALA A 33 16.06 -2.69 -8.86
N GLY A 34 15.84 -1.43 -9.18
CA GLY A 34 15.73 -0.97 -10.56
C GLY A 34 14.34 -1.08 -11.16
N MET A 35 13.41 -1.79 -10.52
CA MET A 35 12.02 -1.82 -10.95
C MET A 35 11.32 -0.52 -10.56
N SER A 36 10.10 -0.31 -11.06
CA SER A 36 9.43 0.98 -10.89
C SER A 36 7.96 0.84 -10.49
N VAL A 37 7.50 1.72 -9.59
CA VAL A 37 6.12 1.71 -9.08
C VAL A 37 5.57 3.13 -9.07
N PHE A 38 4.38 3.30 -9.64
CA PHE A 38 3.64 4.56 -9.52
C PHE A 38 2.71 4.45 -8.32
N LEU A 39 2.80 5.41 -7.41
CA LEU A 39 2.03 5.45 -6.17
C LEU A 39 1.04 6.61 -6.22
N ASP A 40 -0.21 6.32 -5.94
CA ASP A 40 -1.28 7.30 -6.05
C ASP A 40 -1.97 7.46 -4.68
N PRO A 41 -1.58 8.47 -3.87
CA PRO A 41 -2.36 8.78 -2.66
C PRO A 41 -3.69 9.41 -3.07
N GLY A 42 -4.79 8.71 -2.81
CA GLY A 42 -6.12 9.09 -3.26
C GLY A 42 -6.55 10.46 -2.78
N HIS A 43 -7.38 11.12 -3.59
CA HIS A 43 -8.00 12.42 -3.31
C HIS A 43 -7.00 13.57 -3.22
N ASN A 44 -7.47 14.73 -2.77
CA ASN A 44 -6.70 15.98 -2.65
C ASN A 44 -7.08 16.67 -1.34
N ALA A 45 -6.14 17.43 -0.76
CA ALA A 45 -6.40 18.16 0.48
C ALA A 45 -7.42 19.29 0.29
N VAL A 46 -7.40 19.94 -0.86
CA VAL A 46 -8.32 21.03 -1.19
C VAL A 46 -9.16 20.63 -2.39
N ASN A 47 -10.45 20.87 -2.27
CA ASN A 47 -11.40 20.55 -3.33
C ASN A 47 -12.26 21.80 -3.60
N ASP A 48 -12.15 22.33 -4.81
CA ASP A 48 -12.97 23.45 -5.28
C ASP A 48 -13.90 22.98 -6.42
N ALA A 49 -14.57 23.89 -7.08
CA ALA A 49 -15.53 23.55 -8.13
C ALA A 49 -14.91 22.81 -9.31
N SER A 50 -13.59 22.92 -9.50
CA SER A 50 -12.91 22.25 -10.62
C SER A 50 -12.95 20.71 -10.52
N ILE A 51 -13.13 20.15 -9.33
CA ILE A 51 -13.25 18.69 -9.17
C ILE A 51 -14.50 18.12 -9.88
N ASN A 52 -15.47 18.97 -10.19
CA ASN A 52 -16.69 18.54 -10.90
C ASN A 52 -16.54 18.54 -12.42
N ARG A 53 -15.40 19.00 -12.95
CA ARG A 53 -15.12 18.97 -14.39
C ARG A 53 -15.21 17.52 -14.91
N PRO A 54 -15.98 17.26 -15.98
CA PRO A 54 -16.07 15.89 -16.50
C PRO A 54 -14.75 15.46 -17.15
N VAL A 55 -14.34 14.23 -16.85
CA VAL A 55 -13.15 13.58 -17.41
C VAL A 55 -13.52 12.20 -17.93
N PRO A 56 -12.76 11.61 -18.86
CA PRO A 56 -13.05 10.27 -19.37
C PRO A 56 -13.03 9.22 -18.25
N ASN A 57 -13.98 8.28 -18.33
CA ASN A 57 -14.01 7.16 -17.39
C ASN A 57 -13.33 5.88 -17.90
N GLY A 58 -12.77 5.93 -19.14
CA GLY A 58 -12.10 4.79 -19.77
C GLY A 58 -13.05 3.80 -20.43
N ARG A 59 -14.38 4.02 -20.36
CA ARG A 59 -15.39 3.11 -20.97
C ARG A 59 -16.39 3.87 -21.83
N GLY A 60 -15.93 4.96 -22.47
CA GLY A 60 -16.76 5.74 -23.39
C GLY A 60 -17.67 6.76 -22.75
N GLY A 61 -17.61 6.92 -21.43
CA GLY A 61 -18.37 7.91 -20.69
C GLY A 61 -17.45 8.88 -19.94
N SER A 62 -18.04 9.64 -19.03
CA SER A 62 -17.31 10.59 -18.20
C SER A 62 -17.74 10.50 -16.73
N LYS A 63 -16.91 11.05 -15.86
CA LYS A 63 -17.19 11.20 -14.45
C LYS A 63 -16.51 12.47 -13.93
N PRO A 64 -16.77 12.92 -12.71
CA PRO A 64 -16.09 14.11 -12.18
C PRO A 64 -14.57 13.89 -12.09
N CYS A 65 -13.83 14.97 -12.28
CA CYS A 65 -12.37 15.05 -12.19
C CYS A 65 -11.83 14.38 -10.92
N GLN A 66 -12.53 14.61 -9.80
CA GLN A 66 -12.12 14.06 -8.52
C GLN A 66 -13.33 14.01 -7.58
N THR A 67 -13.18 13.35 -6.45
CA THR A 67 -14.13 13.39 -5.34
C THR A 67 -13.38 13.82 -4.07
N SER A 68 -14.11 14.34 -3.11
CA SER A 68 -13.52 14.84 -1.86
C SER A 68 -12.99 13.71 -0.95
N GLY A 69 -13.44 12.48 -1.20
CA GLY A 69 -13.06 11.34 -0.35
C GLY A 69 -13.97 11.19 0.86
N ALA A 70 -13.71 10.16 1.63
CA ALA A 70 -14.39 9.86 2.88
C ALA A 70 -13.72 10.60 4.06
N ALA A 71 -14.32 10.46 5.23
CA ALA A 71 -13.73 10.93 6.49
C ALA A 71 -14.27 10.08 7.63
N ALA A 72 -13.45 9.90 8.65
CA ALA A 72 -13.88 9.30 9.91
C ALA A 72 -14.93 10.20 10.59
N ASP A 73 -15.62 9.69 11.60
CA ASP A 73 -16.69 10.44 12.24
C ASP A 73 -16.20 11.65 13.05
N ASP A 74 -14.93 11.63 13.45
CA ASP A 74 -14.30 12.78 14.11
C ASP A 74 -13.78 13.84 13.13
N GLY A 75 -13.87 13.55 11.82
CA GLY A 75 -13.44 14.46 10.75
C GLY A 75 -12.08 14.15 10.14
N TYR A 76 -11.38 13.10 10.58
CA TYR A 76 -10.08 12.74 9.97
C TYR A 76 -10.29 12.37 8.50
N PRO A 77 -9.69 13.13 7.55
CA PRO A 77 -10.06 12.96 6.13
C PRO A 77 -9.21 11.88 5.44
N GLU A 78 -9.80 11.24 4.45
CA GLU A 78 -9.17 10.19 3.67
C GLU A 78 -7.86 10.66 3.01
N HIS A 79 -7.83 11.87 2.43
CA HIS A 79 -6.64 12.36 1.74
C HIS A 79 -5.41 12.41 2.65
N ALA A 80 -5.59 12.77 3.92
CA ALA A 80 -4.49 12.81 4.89
C ALA A 80 -4.00 11.40 5.23
N PHE A 81 -4.93 10.45 5.38
CA PHE A 81 -4.60 9.05 5.60
C PHE A 81 -3.80 8.48 4.42
N THR A 82 -4.32 8.67 3.20
CA THR A 82 -3.67 8.11 2.01
C THR A 82 -2.27 8.70 1.80
N TRP A 83 -2.13 10.02 2.04
CA TRP A 83 -0.83 10.70 1.95
C TRP A 83 0.17 10.10 2.93
N ALA A 84 -0.24 9.92 4.18
CA ALA A 84 0.63 9.37 5.22
C ALA A 84 1.08 7.94 4.90
N VAL A 85 0.14 7.08 4.48
CA VAL A 85 0.45 5.67 4.17
C VAL A 85 1.35 5.57 2.93
N VAL A 86 1.03 6.32 1.88
CA VAL A 86 1.84 6.30 0.64
C VAL A 86 3.25 6.82 0.92
N GLY A 87 3.42 7.81 1.79
CA GLY A 87 4.74 8.28 2.20
C GLY A 87 5.60 7.16 2.80
N LEU A 88 5.00 6.32 3.64
CA LEU A 88 5.70 5.18 4.25
C LEU A 88 6.02 4.09 3.21
N ILE A 89 5.08 3.78 2.31
CA ILE A 89 5.30 2.82 1.22
C ILE A 89 6.45 3.32 0.33
N ASN A 90 6.39 4.60 -0.05
CA ASN A 90 7.40 5.25 -0.89
C ASN A 90 8.80 5.13 -0.28
N ALA A 91 8.93 5.47 1.00
CA ALA A 91 10.21 5.38 1.70
C ALA A 91 10.74 3.95 1.70
N SER A 92 9.87 2.96 1.98
CA SER A 92 10.26 1.55 2.02
C SER A 92 10.72 1.04 0.65
N LEU A 93 9.97 1.35 -0.41
CA LEU A 93 10.32 0.92 -1.77
C LEU A 93 11.63 1.55 -2.24
N ASN A 94 11.83 2.84 -1.95
CA ASN A 94 13.07 3.53 -2.32
C ASN A 94 14.28 2.93 -1.60
N GLN A 95 14.14 2.52 -0.33
CA GLN A 95 15.20 1.84 0.41
C GLN A 95 15.59 0.50 -0.24
N MET A 96 14.66 -0.14 -0.95
CA MET A 96 14.91 -1.39 -1.68
C MET A 96 15.42 -1.16 -3.11
N GLY A 97 15.63 0.11 -3.50
CA GLY A 97 16.11 0.45 -4.84
C GLY A 97 15.03 0.46 -5.92
N VAL A 98 13.76 0.47 -5.54
CA VAL A 98 12.64 0.61 -6.47
C VAL A 98 12.47 2.10 -6.81
N HIS A 99 12.31 2.43 -8.08
CA HIS A 99 12.04 3.80 -8.53
C HIS A 99 10.56 4.11 -8.37
N THR A 100 10.24 5.16 -7.63
CA THR A 100 8.85 5.54 -7.42
C THR A 100 8.54 6.92 -7.97
N GLN A 101 7.27 7.11 -8.37
CA GLN A 101 6.71 8.42 -8.68
C GLN A 101 5.33 8.51 -8.02
N LEU A 102 5.02 9.67 -7.46
CA LEU A 102 3.74 9.92 -6.80
C LEU A 102 2.83 10.77 -7.71
N SER A 103 1.52 10.55 -7.63
CA SER A 103 0.53 11.31 -8.41
C SER A 103 0.38 12.76 -7.97
N ARG A 104 0.75 13.06 -6.71
CA ARG A 104 0.77 14.42 -6.17
C ARG A 104 2.00 14.62 -5.30
N ALA A 105 2.47 15.87 -5.25
CA ALA A 105 3.75 16.22 -4.61
C ALA A 105 3.58 16.55 -3.12
N ASP A 106 2.36 16.85 -2.70
CA ASP A 106 2.08 17.26 -1.32
C ASP A 106 0.62 16.99 -0.97
N ASP A 107 0.23 17.36 0.24
CA ASP A 107 -1.15 17.27 0.72
C ASP A 107 -1.65 18.66 1.11
N SER A 108 -1.54 19.62 0.19
CA SER A 108 -1.90 21.02 0.49
C SER A 108 -2.78 21.69 -0.56
N GLY A 109 -2.96 21.07 -1.74
CA GLY A 109 -3.65 21.74 -2.84
C GLY A 109 -4.69 20.90 -3.55
N VAL A 110 -5.25 21.48 -4.62
CA VAL A 110 -6.08 20.76 -5.59
C VAL A 110 -5.12 20.02 -6.52
N GLY A 111 -5.18 18.75 -6.48
CA GLY A 111 -4.29 17.94 -7.33
C GLY A 111 -4.95 17.51 -8.65
N UNK A 112 -4.36 16.57 -9.42
CA UNK A 112 -4.75 16.13 -10.64
C UNK A 112 -6.02 15.46 -10.61
N CYS A 113 -6.59 15.61 -11.68
CA CYS A 113 -7.81 14.80 -11.92
C CYS A 113 -7.44 13.34 -12.07
N ILE A 114 -8.42 12.46 -11.96
CA ILE A 114 -8.23 11.00 -12.05
C ILE A 114 -7.57 10.61 -13.39
N ASP A 115 -8.02 11.21 -14.50
CA ASP A 115 -7.45 10.96 -15.84
C ASP A 115 -6.00 11.42 -15.92
N GLN A 116 -5.68 12.58 -15.34
CA GLN A 116 -4.31 13.11 -15.33
C GLN A 116 -3.38 12.20 -14.50
N ARG A 117 -3.88 11.63 -13.41
CA ARG A 117 -3.12 10.66 -12.60
C ARG A 117 -2.84 9.39 -13.41
N ALA A 118 -3.84 8.91 -14.15
CA ALA A 118 -3.68 7.75 -15.03
C ALA A 118 -2.68 8.04 -16.16
N ASP A 119 -2.75 9.24 -16.76
CA ASP A 119 -1.80 9.66 -17.80
C ASP A 119 -0.37 9.70 -17.26
N ALA A 120 -0.18 10.27 -16.07
CA ALA A 120 1.15 10.34 -15.45
C ALA A 120 1.68 8.93 -15.16
N ALA A 121 0.83 8.04 -14.65
CA ALA A 121 1.19 6.65 -14.39
C ALA A 121 1.59 5.94 -15.69
N ASN A 122 0.78 6.10 -16.75
CA ASN A 122 1.06 5.48 -18.04
C ASN A 122 2.36 6.02 -18.67
N ALA A 123 2.63 7.32 -18.51
CA ALA A 123 3.84 7.95 -19.03
C ALA A 123 5.11 7.41 -18.34
N MET A 124 5.02 7.06 -17.07
CA MET A 124 6.13 6.46 -16.30
C MET A 124 6.46 5.04 -16.79
N ARG A 125 5.48 4.32 -17.34
CA ARG A 125 5.59 2.92 -17.77
C ARG A 125 6.04 2.01 -16.63
N PRO A 126 5.37 2.04 -15.48
CA PRO A 126 5.86 1.35 -14.29
C PRO A 126 5.57 -0.15 -14.35
N ASP A 127 6.25 -0.88 -13.46
CA ASP A 127 5.96 -2.31 -13.25
C ASP A 127 4.63 -2.51 -12.52
N ALA A 128 4.23 -1.54 -11.69
CA ALA A 128 2.94 -1.58 -10.98
C ALA A 128 2.43 -0.15 -10.70
N ILE A 129 1.11 0.01 -10.69
CA ILE A 129 0.40 1.24 -10.30
C ILE A 129 -0.45 0.87 -9.08
N VAL A 130 -0.25 1.57 -7.95
CA VAL A 130 -0.98 1.29 -6.71
C VAL A 130 -1.59 2.57 -6.17
N SER A 131 -2.93 2.64 -6.19
CA SER A 131 -3.68 3.74 -5.61
C SER A 131 -4.14 3.32 -4.22
N ILE A 132 -3.95 4.20 -3.23
CA ILE A 132 -4.31 3.94 -1.82
C ILE A 132 -5.48 4.82 -1.44
N HIS A 133 -6.48 4.19 -0.83
CA HIS A 133 -7.75 4.77 -0.44
C HIS A 133 -8.22 4.22 0.90
N ALA A 134 -9.31 4.76 1.43
CA ALA A 134 -10.02 4.26 2.61
C ALA A 134 -11.51 4.56 2.45
N ASP A 135 -12.30 3.52 2.31
CA ASP A 135 -13.71 3.59 1.94
C ASP A 135 -14.57 4.28 3.02
N GLY A 136 -15.74 4.75 2.60
CA GLY A 136 -16.78 5.28 3.47
C GLY A 136 -18.05 4.43 3.41
N GLY A 137 -17.94 3.17 3.78
CA GLY A 137 -19.03 2.19 3.74
C GLY A 137 -19.97 2.28 4.95
N PRO A 138 -20.88 1.30 5.10
CA PRO A 138 -21.77 1.27 6.28
C PRO A 138 -20.95 1.07 7.57
N ALA A 139 -21.31 1.77 8.64
CA ALA A 139 -20.55 1.77 9.90
C ALA A 139 -20.37 0.37 10.50
N SER A 140 -21.29 -0.55 10.23
CA SER A 140 -21.21 -1.94 10.70
C SER A 140 -20.20 -2.78 9.90
N GLY A 141 -19.79 -2.32 8.71
CA GLY A 141 -18.85 -3.03 7.86
C GLY A 141 -17.42 -2.59 8.16
N SER A 142 -16.47 -3.49 8.00
CA SER A 142 -15.05 -3.22 8.24
C SER A 142 -14.18 -4.04 7.28
N GLY A 143 -12.91 -3.70 7.22
CA GLY A 143 -11.93 -4.48 6.47
C GLY A 143 -11.59 -3.89 5.11
N PHE A 144 -10.55 -4.46 4.49
CA PHE A 144 -9.95 -3.97 3.26
C PHE A 144 -10.53 -4.65 2.02
N HIS A 145 -10.42 -3.99 0.87
CA HIS A 145 -10.62 -4.66 -0.43
C HIS A 145 -9.70 -4.06 -1.49
N VAL A 146 -9.26 -4.90 -2.42
CA VAL A 146 -8.39 -4.50 -3.53
C VAL A 146 -9.21 -4.52 -4.82
N ASN A 147 -9.32 -3.37 -5.46
CA ASN A 147 -10.09 -3.19 -6.67
C ASN A 147 -9.19 -3.31 -7.90
N TYR A 148 -9.73 -3.92 -8.96
CA TYR A 148 -9.11 -4.01 -10.28
C TYR A 148 -10.17 -3.81 -11.35
N SER A 149 -9.75 -3.42 -12.57
CA SER A 149 -10.71 -3.17 -13.66
C SER A 149 -11.33 -4.48 -14.14
N SER A 150 -12.66 -4.57 -14.17
CA SER A 150 -13.39 -5.76 -14.59
C SER A 150 -14.75 -5.36 -15.15
N PRO A 151 -15.13 -5.86 -16.36
CA PRO A 151 -14.31 -6.70 -17.24
C PRO A 151 -13.08 -5.96 -17.76
N PRO A 152 -11.98 -6.69 -18.04
CA PRO A 152 -10.74 -6.04 -18.46
C PRO A 152 -10.87 -5.39 -19.84
N LEU A 153 -10.16 -4.29 -20.06
CA LEU A 153 -10.14 -3.55 -21.31
C LEU A 153 -8.88 -3.85 -22.16
N ASN A 154 -7.92 -4.56 -21.57
CA ASN A 154 -6.68 -4.96 -22.24
C ASN A 154 -6.07 -6.17 -21.50
N ASP A 155 -5.04 -6.77 -22.11
CA ASP A 155 -4.40 -7.98 -21.54
C ASP A 155 -3.72 -7.72 -20.19
N VAL A 156 -3.21 -6.51 -19.99
CA VAL A 156 -2.57 -6.15 -18.72
C VAL A 156 -3.59 -6.17 -17.58
N GLN A 157 -4.80 -5.67 -17.86
CA GLN A 157 -5.90 -5.70 -16.88
C GLN A 157 -6.43 -7.11 -16.66
N ALA A 158 -6.41 -7.96 -17.70
CA ALA A 158 -6.91 -9.33 -17.62
C ALA A 158 -5.98 -10.25 -16.81
N GLY A 159 -4.68 -9.98 -16.83
CA GLY A 159 -3.69 -10.84 -16.18
C GLY A 159 -2.88 -10.13 -15.09
N PRO A 160 -1.85 -9.36 -15.47
CA PRO A 160 -0.94 -8.76 -14.47
C PRO A 160 -1.62 -7.91 -13.40
N ALA A 161 -2.67 -7.14 -13.73
CA ALA A 161 -3.38 -6.35 -12.72
C ALA A 161 -4.08 -7.24 -11.69
N VAL A 162 -4.67 -8.35 -12.15
CA VAL A 162 -5.30 -9.33 -11.24
C VAL A 162 -4.24 -9.98 -10.35
N GLN A 163 -3.07 -10.31 -10.91
CA GLN A 163 -1.96 -10.87 -10.12
C GLN A 163 -1.50 -9.88 -9.03
N LEU A 164 -1.39 -8.60 -9.38
CA LEU A 164 -1.03 -7.56 -8.41
C LEU A 164 -2.10 -7.47 -7.31
N ALA A 165 -3.39 -7.52 -7.69
CA ALA A 165 -4.48 -7.48 -6.71
C ALA A 165 -4.39 -8.65 -5.72
N HIS A 166 -4.14 -9.87 -6.24
CA HIS A 166 -3.97 -11.05 -5.38
C HIS A 166 -2.75 -10.89 -4.46
N ALA A 167 -1.62 -10.42 -4.97
CA ALA A 167 -0.40 -10.27 -4.17
C ALA A 167 -0.61 -9.31 -2.99
N ILE A 168 -1.27 -8.18 -3.23
CA ILE A 168 -1.54 -7.20 -2.17
C ILE A 168 -2.60 -7.75 -1.20
N ARG A 169 -3.68 -8.37 -1.71
CA ARG A 169 -4.70 -9.00 -0.88
C ARG A 169 -4.07 -10.03 0.06
N ASP A 170 -3.24 -10.90 -0.48
CA ASP A 170 -2.62 -11.98 0.30
C ASP A 170 -1.69 -11.42 1.38
N ALA A 171 -0.91 -10.38 1.05
CA ALA A 171 -0.02 -9.75 2.02
C ALA A 171 -0.80 -9.06 3.14
N LEU A 172 -1.91 -8.40 2.82
CA LEU A 172 -2.78 -7.80 3.84
C LEU A 172 -3.36 -8.88 4.78
N MET A 173 -3.85 -9.99 4.22
CA MET A 173 -4.35 -11.11 5.03
C MET A 173 -3.25 -11.71 5.89
N GLN A 174 -2.05 -11.89 5.33
CA GLN A 174 -0.89 -12.44 6.05
C GLN A 174 -0.47 -11.53 7.22
N ALA A 175 -0.65 -10.22 7.06
CA ALA A 175 -0.39 -9.23 8.12
C ALA A 175 -1.51 -9.17 9.16
N GLY A 176 -2.59 -9.96 9.00
CA GLY A 176 -3.68 -10.03 9.96
C GLY A 176 -4.87 -9.11 9.67
N PHE A 177 -4.83 -8.37 8.56
CA PHE A 177 -5.98 -7.56 8.16
C PHE A 177 -7.08 -8.46 7.59
N GLN A 178 -8.33 -8.04 7.79
CA GLN A 178 -9.48 -8.84 7.35
C GLN A 178 -10.09 -8.26 6.07
N PRO A 179 -10.52 -9.13 5.15
CA PRO A 179 -11.29 -8.68 3.98
C PRO A 179 -12.55 -7.92 4.35
N ALA A 180 -12.96 -7.00 3.49
CA ALA A 180 -14.17 -6.21 3.71
C ALA A 180 -15.39 -7.12 3.90
N THR A 181 -16.18 -6.82 4.94
CA THR A 181 -17.37 -7.60 5.29
C THR A 181 -18.61 -7.15 4.53
N TYR A 182 -18.53 -6.06 3.76
CA TYR A 182 -19.70 -5.39 3.17
C TYR A 182 -19.65 -5.23 1.66
N ILE A 183 -18.51 -5.53 1.04
CA ILE A 183 -18.35 -5.34 -0.41
C ILE A 183 -17.24 -6.27 -0.92
N GLY A 184 -17.32 -6.66 -2.19
CA GLY A 184 -16.35 -7.56 -2.81
C GLY A 184 -16.48 -8.98 -2.30
N SER A 185 -15.47 -9.77 -2.55
CA SER A 185 -15.39 -11.17 -2.09
C SER A 185 -13.94 -11.51 -1.79
N ASP A 186 -13.67 -12.02 -0.61
CA ASP A 186 -12.32 -12.42 -0.19
C ASP A 186 -11.29 -11.29 -0.33
N GLY A 187 -11.71 -10.05 -0.07
CA GLY A 187 -10.82 -8.90 -0.18
C GLY A 187 -10.51 -8.45 -1.60
N LEU A 188 -11.23 -8.96 -2.60
CA LEU A 188 -11.08 -8.58 -4.00
C LEU A 188 -12.39 -8.02 -4.55
N TYR A 189 -12.30 -7.02 -5.45
CA TYR A 189 -13.49 -6.44 -6.05
C TYR A 189 -13.20 -5.95 -7.47
N GLY A 190 -13.69 -6.71 -8.46
CA GLY A 190 -13.62 -6.30 -9.86
C GLY A 190 -14.63 -5.19 -10.15
N ARG A 191 -14.19 -4.06 -10.73
CA ARG A 191 -15.03 -2.87 -10.92
C ARG A 191 -14.87 -2.28 -12.32
N ASP A 192 -15.94 -1.72 -12.85
CA ASP A 192 -15.95 -1.05 -14.16
C ASP A 192 -16.06 0.48 -14.05
N ASP A 193 -16.27 1.01 -12.85
CA ASP A 193 -16.56 2.43 -12.62
C ASP A 193 -15.37 3.26 -12.12
N LEU A 194 -14.21 2.63 -11.89
CA LEU A 194 -12.99 3.32 -11.43
C LEU A 194 -12.14 3.73 -12.63
N ALA A 195 -12.22 5.02 -12.99
CA ALA A 195 -11.58 5.55 -14.21
C ALA A 195 -10.06 5.33 -14.19
N GLY A 196 -9.39 5.53 -13.05
CA GLY A 196 -7.94 5.32 -12.95
C GLY A 196 -7.54 3.90 -13.34
N LEU A 197 -8.35 2.90 -12.94
CA LEU A 197 -8.09 1.51 -13.30
C LEU A 197 -8.43 1.22 -14.75
N ASN A 198 -9.53 1.79 -15.24
CA ASN A 198 -9.96 1.59 -16.63
C ASN A 198 -8.95 2.17 -17.63
N LEU A 199 -8.37 3.33 -17.30
CA LEU A 199 -7.41 4.05 -18.17
C LEU A 199 -6.00 3.49 -18.08
N ALA A 200 -5.72 2.61 -17.11
CA ALA A 200 -4.38 2.09 -16.89
C ALA A 200 -3.92 1.15 -17.99
N GLN A 201 -2.69 1.38 -18.48
CA GLN A 201 -2.01 0.55 -19.47
C GLN A 201 -0.96 -0.37 -18.85
N TYR A 202 -0.75 -0.26 -17.54
CA TYR A 202 0.20 -1.07 -16.75
C TYR A 202 -0.55 -1.69 -15.58
N PRO A 203 0.01 -2.73 -14.92
CA PRO A 203 -0.72 -3.42 -13.84
C PRO A 203 -1.15 -2.45 -12.74
N ALA A 204 -2.47 -2.30 -12.54
CA ALA A 204 -3.03 -1.26 -11.69
C ALA A 204 -4.07 -1.80 -10.72
N VAL A 205 -3.99 -1.36 -9.47
CA VAL A 205 -4.99 -1.64 -8.44
C VAL A 205 -5.31 -0.39 -7.63
N LEU A 206 -6.50 -0.39 -7.03
CA LEU A 206 -6.91 0.61 -6.02
C LEU A 206 -7.24 -0.15 -4.74
N VAL A 207 -6.51 0.16 -3.68
CA VAL A 207 -6.61 -0.56 -2.41
C VAL A 207 -7.37 0.30 -1.41
N GLU A 208 -8.54 -0.18 -1.01
CA GLU A 208 -9.30 0.39 0.10
C GLU A 208 -8.82 -0.31 1.37
N LEU A 209 -8.09 0.39 2.22
CA LEU A 209 -7.41 -0.23 3.36
C LEU A 209 -8.35 -0.51 4.53
N GLY A 210 -9.55 0.04 4.50
CA GLY A 210 -10.58 -0.18 5.51
C GLY A 210 -11.71 0.81 5.32
N ASN A 211 -12.64 0.81 6.27
CA ASN A 211 -13.83 1.65 6.23
C ASN A 211 -13.74 2.76 7.28
N MET A 212 -13.59 4.00 6.85
CA MET A 212 -13.46 5.16 7.74
C MET A 212 -14.70 5.38 8.62
N LYS A 213 -15.86 4.80 8.24
CA LYS A 213 -17.07 4.88 9.04
C LYS A 213 -17.15 3.79 10.11
N ASN A 214 -16.24 2.82 10.09
CA ASN A 214 -16.15 1.79 11.13
C ASN A 214 -15.17 2.28 12.21
N ALA A 215 -15.60 2.30 13.46
CA ALA A 215 -14.80 2.85 14.56
C ALA A 215 -13.45 2.13 14.75
N GLY A 216 -13.41 0.82 14.53
CA GLY A 216 -12.17 0.05 14.66
C GLY A 216 -11.18 0.33 13.54
N ASP A 217 -11.68 0.39 12.30
CA ASP A 217 -10.83 0.73 11.15
C ASP A 217 -10.35 2.18 11.26
N ALA A 218 -11.23 3.13 11.61
CA ALA A 218 -10.89 4.54 11.77
C ALA A 218 -9.78 4.72 12.82
N ALA A 219 -9.94 4.11 14.00
CA ALA A 219 -8.93 4.21 15.07
C ALA A 219 -7.57 3.69 14.59
N ARG A 220 -7.56 2.63 13.79
CA ARG A 220 -6.31 2.10 13.21
C ARG A 220 -5.70 3.10 12.22
N MET A 221 -6.52 3.70 11.35
CA MET A 221 -6.05 4.68 10.35
C MET A 221 -5.48 5.94 11.01
N GLU A 222 -6.05 6.37 12.12
CA GLU A 222 -5.62 7.57 12.84
C GLU A 222 -4.34 7.35 13.62
N SER A 223 -4.01 6.09 13.95
CA SER A 223 -2.82 5.80 14.75
C SER A 223 -1.57 5.70 13.86
N PRO A 224 -0.41 6.21 14.32
CA PRO A 224 0.84 6.02 13.56
C PRO A 224 1.18 4.54 13.36
N ASP A 225 0.98 3.70 14.38
CA ASP A 225 1.26 2.27 14.30
C ASP A 225 0.35 1.57 13.28
N GLY A 226 -0.91 1.95 13.23
CA GLY A 226 -1.85 1.40 12.27
C GLY A 226 -1.48 1.77 10.83
N ARG A 227 -1.13 3.04 10.60
CA ARG A 227 -0.65 3.47 9.27
C ARG A 227 0.62 2.74 8.87
N ALA A 228 1.55 2.55 9.80
CA ALA A 228 2.79 1.80 9.55
C ALA A 228 2.48 0.33 9.20
N ALA A 229 1.52 -0.28 9.90
CA ALA A 229 1.13 -1.67 9.63
C ALA A 229 0.49 -1.82 8.23
N TYR A 230 -0.40 -0.90 7.86
CA TYR A 230 -0.98 -0.88 6.51
C TYR A 230 0.11 -0.73 5.45
N ALA A 231 1.01 0.25 5.63
CA ALA A 231 2.07 0.51 4.66
C ALA A 231 3.00 -0.70 4.51
N ALA A 232 3.36 -1.34 5.61
CA ALA A 232 4.22 -2.53 5.58
C ALA A 232 3.56 -3.68 4.80
N ALA A 233 2.26 -3.91 5.03
CA ALA A 233 1.53 -4.99 4.36
C ALA A 233 1.41 -4.73 2.85
N VAL A 234 1.05 -3.48 2.47
CA VAL A 234 0.95 -3.12 1.04
C VAL A 234 2.33 -3.24 0.38
N THR A 235 3.38 -2.72 1.02
CA THR A 235 4.76 -2.83 0.50
C THR A 235 5.13 -4.30 0.26
N ALA A 236 4.81 -5.18 1.22
CA ALA A 236 5.09 -6.62 1.07
C ALA A 236 4.37 -7.21 -0.15
N GLY A 237 3.12 -6.82 -0.38
CA GLY A 237 2.35 -7.27 -1.55
C GLY A 237 2.95 -6.76 -2.87
N ILE A 238 3.34 -5.49 -2.91
CA ILE A 238 4.01 -4.92 -4.09
C ILE A 238 5.31 -5.69 -4.36
N VAL A 239 6.13 -5.89 -3.35
CA VAL A 239 7.42 -6.59 -3.48
C VAL A 239 7.21 -8.04 -3.96
N ALA A 240 6.19 -8.72 -3.43
CA ALA A 240 5.86 -10.09 -3.88
C ALA A 240 5.51 -10.12 -5.37
N PHE A 241 4.70 -9.17 -5.83
CA PHE A 241 4.35 -9.05 -7.25
C PHE A 241 5.58 -8.77 -8.12
N LEU A 242 6.42 -7.81 -7.71
CA LEU A 242 7.62 -7.43 -8.45
C LEU A 242 8.60 -8.61 -8.56
N ASN A 243 8.79 -9.35 -7.47
CA ASN A 243 9.66 -10.54 -7.46
C ASN A 243 9.13 -11.63 -8.40
N ALA A 244 7.83 -11.86 -8.41
CA ALA A 244 7.21 -12.85 -9.31
C ALA A 244 7.39 -12.43 -10.78
N LYS A 245 7.23 -11.13 -11.07
CA LYS A 245 7.45 -10.59 -12.42
C LYS A 245 8.91 -10.77 -12.85
N ALA A 246 9.87 -10.44 -11.97
CA ALA A 246 11.30 -10.59 -12.26
C ALA A 246 11.68 -12.06 -12.52
N ALA A 247 11.02 -13.01 -11.87
CA ALA A 247 11.30 -14.44 -12.03
C ALA A 247 10.74 -15.02 -13.34
N SER A 248 9.79 -14.30 -13.98
CA SER A 248 9.12 -14.77 -15.20
C SER A 248 9.67 -14.11 -16.49
N GLY A 249 10.54 -13.09 -16.37
CA GLY A 249 11.20 -12.41 -17.49
C GLY A 249 12.59 -12.95 -17.77
#